data_02fe202ebedeb0bc3da2153f2e87affb
#
_entry.id   02fe202ebedeb0bc3da2153f2e87affb
#
_cell.length_a   1.000
_cell.length_b   1.000
_cell.length_c   1.000
_cell.angle_alpha   90.00
_cell.angle_beta   90.00
_cell.angle_gamma   90.00
#
_symmetry.space_group_name_H-M   'P 1'
#
loop_
_entity.id
_entity.type
_entity.pdbx_description
1 polymer ?
#
loop_
_entity_poly.entity_id
_entity_poly.type
_entity_poly.pdbx_seq_one_letter_code
_entity_poly.pdbx_strand_id
1 'polypeptide(L)'
;PETVKQLIKLKESLDPSTDVVMMRYATGFDSKGRTTFSYYRERILKNHRGFLWQGRVHEAVTPGGNILYSDIEIQHKKEGTGDRDRNLRIYETMLKEGEKLEPKHQFYYARELYYHERFSDAIQVLENFLREPDGWIENKIDACLHLSYCYDRTGQREHAMMALTKSFVYD
;
A
#
# COMPACT_ATOMS: atom_id res chain seq x y z
N PRO A 1 17.42 -6.20 22.16
CA PRO A 1 15.98 -6.27 21.97
C PRO A 1 15.55 -7.72 21.77
N GLU A 2 14.38 -8.10 22.26
CA GLU A 2 13.88 -9.48 22.19
C GLU A 2 13.75 -9.97 20.74
N THR A 3 13.25 -9.13 19.85
CA THR A 3 13.14 -9.43 18.42
C THR A 3 14.46 -9.87 17.77
N VAL A 4 15.60 -9.26 18.19
CA VAL A 4 16.92 -9.66 17.66
C VAL A 4 17.27 -11.07 18.06
N LYS A 5 17.00 -11.46 19.32
CA LYS A 5 17.25 -12.84 19.79
C LYS A 5 16.40 -13.84 19.05
N GLN A 6 15.12 -13.50 18.80
CA GLN A 6 14.20 -14.33 18.02
C GLN A 6 14.68 -14.50 16.57
N LEU A 7 15.18 -13.43 15.92
CA LEU A 7 15.74 -13.50 14.58
C LEU A 7 17.00 -14.37 14.51
N ILE A 8 17.89 -14.28 15.51
CA ILE A 8 19.08 -15.14 15.60
C ILE A 8 18.65 -16.60 15.71
N LYS A 9 17.73 -16.91 16.64
CA LYS A 9 17.22 -18.27 16.82
C LYS A 9 16.56 -18.81 15.55
N LEU A 10 15.72 -17.97 14.88
CA LEU A 10 15.11 -18.35 13.61
C LEU A 10 16.17 -18.68 12.56
N LYS A 11 17.20 -17.84 12.42
CA LYS A 11 18.31 -18.07 11.48
C LYS A 11 19.02 -19.41 11.71
N GLU A 12 19.25 -19.78 12.97
CA GLU A 12 19.93 -21.03 13.35
C GLU A 12 19.07 -22.29 13.07
N SER A 13 17.74 -22.16 13.15
CA SER A 13 16.79 -23.26 12.97
C SER A 13 16.05 -23.25 11.63
N LEU A 14 16.38 -22.29 10.73
CA LEU A 14 15.67 -22.15 9.46
C LEU A 14 15.97 -23.32 8.53
N ASP A 15 14.92 -24.00 8.08
CA ASP A 15 15.03 -25.07 7.10
C ASP A 15 15.64 -24.51 5.79
N PRO A 16 16.72 -25.12 5.28
CA PRO A 16 17.32 -24.71 4.01
C PRO A 16 16.39 -24.77 2.80
N SER A 17 15.29 -25.51 2.87
CA SER A 17 14.26 -25.56 1.81
C SER A 17 13.35 -24.32 1.80
N THR A 18 13.34 -23.53 2.88
CA THR A 18 12.51 -22.31 2.95
C THR A 18 12.99 -21.26 1.95
N ASP A 19 12.09 -20.75 1.13
CA ASP A 19 12.37 -19.72 0.14
C ASP A 19 12.03 -18.31 0.64
N VAL A 20 10.95 -18.18 1.42
CA VAL A 20 10.47 -16.90 1.96
C VAL A 20 10.06 -17.06 3.42
N VAL A 21 10.45 -16.10 4.26
CA VAL A 21 9.88 -15.97 5.60
C VAL A 21 9.01 -14.72 5.67
N MET A 22 7.73 -14.94 5.91
CA MET A 22 6.74 -13.90 6.18
C MET A 22 6.75 -13.60 7.68
N MET A 23 6.85 -12.32 8.05
CA MET A 23 6.82 -11.87 9.45
C MET A 23 5.74 -10.81 9.64
N ARG A 24 5.27 -10.67 10.86
CA ARG A 24 4.31 -9.61 11.22
C ARG A 24 4.97 -8.25 11.09
N TYR A 25 4.40 -7.40 10.27
CA TYR A 25 4.84 -6.03 10.05
C TYR A 25 3.86 -5.07 10.72
N ALA A 26 4.24 -4.54 11.87
CA ALA A 26 3.42 -3.66 12.68
C ALA A 26 3.62 -2.20 12.24
N THR A 27 2.53 -1.53 11.87
CA THR A 27 2.53 -0.14 11.40
C THR A 27 1.58 0.76 12.20
N GLY A 28 0.62 0.18 12.94
CA GLY A 28 -0.27 0.91 13.83
C GLY A 28 0.09 0.67 15.30
N PHE A 29 0.11 1.74 16.10
CA PHE A 29 0.43 1.67 17.53
C PHE A 29 -0.51 2.55 18.33
N ASP A 30 -0.86 2.12 19.54
CA ASP A 30 -1.59 2.95 20.50
C ASP A 30 -0.64 3.93 21.24
N SER A 31 -1.22 4.75 22.09
CA SER A 31 -0.46 5.74 22.90
C SER A 31 0.56 5.11 23.87
N LYS A 32 0.45 3.80 24.14
CA LYS A 32 1.38 3.03 24.97
C LYS A 32 2.42 2.26 24.14
N GLY A 33 2.40 2.42 22.82
CA GLY A 33 3.31 1.74 21.91
C GLY A 33 2.96 0.28 21.62
N ARG A 34 1.75 -0.19 22.00
CA ARG A 34 1.26 -1.53 21.68
C ARG A 34 0.74 -1.56 20.24
N THR A 35 1.06 -2.62 19.53
CA THR A 35 0.61 -2.83 18.15
C THR A 35 -0.91 -2.92 18.08
N THR A 36 -1.52 -2.06 17.29
CA THR A 36 -2.96 -2.06 16.98
C THR A 36 -3.25 -2.55 15.58
N PHE A 37 -2.27 -2.47 14.67
CA PHE A 37 -2.40 -2.95 13.31
C PHE A 37 -1.10 -3.57 12.81
N SER A 38 -1.18 -4.77 12.29
CA SER A 38 -0.06 -5.48 11.66
C SER A 38 -0.58 -6.41 10.56
N TYR A 39 0.27 -6.72 9.60
CA TYR A 39 0.01 -7.69 8.55
C TYR A 39 1.30 -8.42 8.20
N TYR A 40 1.20 -9.55 7.51
CA TYR A 40 2.37 -10.29 7.10
C TYR A 40 3.05 -9.65 5.90
N ARG A 41 4.39 -9.53 5.99
CA ARG A 41 5.25 -9.08 4.89
C ARG A 41 6.45 -10.02 4.76
N GLU A 42 6.91 -10.15 3.53
CA GLU A 42 8.17 -10.81 3.20
C GLU A 42 9.35 -10.10 3.87
N ARG A 43 10.10 -10.82 4.71
CA ARG A 43 11.21 -10.24 5.47
C ARG A 43 12.53 -10.93 5.26
N ILE A 44 12.51 -12.24 4.96
CA ILE A 44 13.68 -12.98 4.54
C ILE A 44 13.35 -13.65 3.22
N LEU A 45 14.24 -13.47 2.26
CA LEU A 45 14.15 -14.04 0.93
C LEU A 45 15.42 -14.84 0.67
N LYS A 46 15.27 -16.06 0.18
CA LYS A 46 16.39 -16.91 -0.17
C LYS A 46 17.15 -16.31 -1.35
N ASN A 47 18.46 -16.18 -1.19
CA ASN A 47 19.30 -15.63 -2.24
C ASN A 47 19.32 -16.55 -3.48
N HIS A 48 19.56 -15.96 -4.65
CA HIS A 48 19.63 -16.65 -5.95
C HIS A 48 18.33 -17.38 -6.38
N ARG A 49 17.14 -16.97 -5.87
CA ARG A 49 15.82 -17.49 -6.28
C ARG A 49 15.08 -16.59 -7.25
N GLY A 50 15.71 -15.52 -7.70
CA GLY A 50 15.11 -14.61 -8.69
C GLY A 50 14.02 -13.69 -8.13
N PHE A 51 13.96 -13.49 -6.81
CA PHE A 51 13.04 -12.50 -6.23
C PHE A 51 13.44 -11.09 -6.62
N LEU A 52 12.50 -10.36 -7.20
CA LEU A 52 12.70 -8.98 -7.66
C LEU A 52 11.68 -8.05 -7.00
N TRP A 53 12.12 -6.84 -6.68
CA TRP A 53 11.24 -5.76 -6.29
C TRP A 53 10.40 -5.31 -7.49
N GLN A 54 9.09 -5.18 -7.28
CA GLN A 54 8.13 -4.77 -8.28
C GLN A 54 7.48 -3.45 -7.88
N GLY A 55 7.30 -2.56 -8.87
CA GLY A 55 6.74 -1.22 -8.69
C GLY A 55 7.81 -0.16 -8.43
N ARG A 56 7.53 1.09 -8.83
CA ARG A 56 8.35 2.27 -8.52
C ARG A 56 7.91 2.95 -7.22
N VAL A 57 6.66 2.71 -6.81
CA VAL A 57 6.02 3.19 -5.57
C VAL A 57 5.30 2.02 -4.92
N HIS A 58 5.28 1.95 -3.61
CA HIS A 58 4.73 0.81 -2.85
C HIS A 58 5.32 -0.53 -3.29
N GLU A 59 6.62 -0.54 -3.43
CA GLU A 59 7.41 -1.68 -3.88
C GLU A 59 7.12 -2.92 -3.02
N ALA A 60 7.01 -4.06 -3.68
CA ALA A 60 6.81 -5.35 -3.04
C ALA A 60 7.56 -6.44 -3.79
N VAL A 61 7.89 -7.50 -3.10
CA VAL A 61 8.34 -8.74 -3.70
C VAL A 61 7.19 -9.72 -3.67
N THR A 62 6.88 -10.35 -4.79
CA THR A 62 5.89 -11.43 -4.82
C THR A 62 6.50 -12.67 -4.15
N PRO A 63 5.99 -13.10 -2.99
CA PRO A 63 6.49 -14.31 -2.33
C PRO A 63 6.12 -15.55 -3.15
N GLY A 64 7.02 -16.55 -3.16
CA GLY A 64 6.79 -17.79 -3.87
C GLY A 64 7.69 -18.93 -3.34
N GLY A 65 7.42 -20.14 -3.75
CA GLY A 65 8.12 -21.34 -3.27
C GLY A 65 7.67 -21.77 -1.88
N ASN A 66 8.59 -22.29 -1.07
CA ASN A 66 8.31 -22.72 0.30
C ASN A 66 8.26 -21.52 1.25
N ILE A 67 7.06 -21.17 1.72
CA ILE A 67 6.82 -20.01 2.56
C ILE A 67 6.65 -20.42 4.01
N LEU A 68 7.46 -19.85 4.89
CA LEU A 68 7.34 -19.98 6.35
C LEU A 68 6.71 -18.69 6.92
N TYR A 69 5.65 -18.83 7.71
CA TYR A 69 5.08 -17.75 8.50
C TYR A 69 5.65 -17.76 9.91
N SER A 70 6.15 -16.63 10.36
CA SER A 70 6.74 -16.45 11.69
C SER A 70 6.01 -15.34 12.45
N ASP A 71 5.75 -15.59 13.74
CA ASP A 71 5.12 -14.59 14.63
C ASP A 71 6.07 -13.49 15.10
N ILE A 72 7.31 -13.49 14.64
CA ILE A 72 8.25 -12.40 14.90
C ILE A 72 7.68 -11.11 14.34
N GLU A 73 7.58 -10.10 15.22
CA GLU A 73 7.04 -8.79 14.85
C GLU A 73 8.17 -7.81 14.52
N ILE A 74 8.10 -7.22 13.33
CA ILE A 74 8.97 -6.13 12.89
C ILE A 74 8.16 -4.83 12.97
N GLN A 75 8.56 -3.92 13.85
CA GLN A 75 7.88 -2.65 14.04
C GLN A 75 8.41 -1.60 13.06
N HIS A 76 7.51 -1.00 12.29
CA HIS A 76 7.79 0.15 11.46
C HIS A 76 7.51 1.44 12.22
N LYS A 77 8.53 1.93 12.90
CA LYS A 77 8.47 3.25 13.56
C LYS A 77 9.02 4.29 12.60
N LYS A 78 8.14 5.11 12.08
CA LYS A 78 8.54 6.22 11.20
C LYS A 78 9.21 7.30 12.06
N GLU A 79 10.51 7.51 11.86
CA GLU A 79 11.26 8.59 12.48
C GLU A 79 11.41 9.73 11.47
N GLY A 80 11.03 10.95 11.87
CA GLY A 80 11.15 12.17 11.06
C GLY A 80 10.08 12.36 9.99
N THR A 81 10.14 13.51 9.35
CA THR A 81 9.30 13.88 8.22
C THR A 81 9.96 13.37 6.94
N GLY A 82 9.50 12.24 6.42
CA GLY A 82 9.93 11.75 5.11
C GLY A 82 9.61 12.78 3.99
N ASP A 83 10.21 12.61 2.83
CA ASP A 83 9.89 13.41 1.63
C ASP A 83 8.42 13.16 1.24
N ARG A 84 7.57 14.13 1.58
CA ARG A 84 6.13 14.06 1.35
C ARG A 84 5.78 13.98 -0.14
N ASP A 85 6.60 14.60 -0.98
CA ASP A 85 6.31 14.74 -2.41
C ASP A 85 6.92 13.62 -3.25
N ARG A 86 7.71 12.71 -2.63
CA ARG A 86 8.45 11.66 -3.35
C ARG A 86 7.54 10.82 -4.24
N ASN A 87 6.46 10.30 -3.70
CA ASN A 87 5.58 9.40 -4.45
C ASN A 87 4.87 10.13 -5.58
N LEU A 88 4.37 11.33 -5.32
CA LEU A 88 3.73 12.16 -6.36
C LEU A 88 4.68 12.40 -7.53
N ARG A 89 5.93 12.81 -7.25
CA ARG A 89 6.94 13.04 -8.30
C ARG A 89 7.24 11.78 -9.10
N ILE A 90 7.30 10.61 -8.46
CA ILE A 90 7.54 9.35 -9.16
C ILE A 90 6.38 9.05 -10.13
N TYR A 91 5.13 9.17 -9.68
CA TYR A 91 3.97 8.93 -10.55
C TYR A 91 3.92 9.93 -11.71
N GLU A 92 4.18 11.22 -11.47
CA GLU A 92 4.21 12.21 -12.53
C GLU A 92 5.34 11.96 -13.53
N THR A 93 6.48 11.43 -13.08
CA THR A 93 7.57 11.03 -13.96
C THR A 93 7.16 9.85 -14.83
N MET A 94 6.55 8.81 -14.26
CA MET A 94 6.04 7.66 -15.02
C MET A 94 5.07 8.10 -16.12
N LEU A 95 4.13 8.99 -15.79
CA LEU A 95 3.15 9.51 -16.76
C LEU A 95 3.82 10.35 -17.87
N LYS A 96 4.83 11.18 -17.53
CA LYS A 96 5.62 11.93 -18.51
C LYS A 96 6.45 11.03 -19.43
N GLU A 97 6.89 9.89 -18.92
CA GLU A 97 7.60 8.85 -19.70
C GLU A 97 6.63 8.03 -20.59
N GLY A 98 5.32 8.31 -20.51
CA GLY A 98 4.29 7.62 -21.30
C GLY A 98 3.87 6.27 -20.70
N GLU A 99 4.26 5.96 -19.45
CA GLU A 99 3.83 4.74 -18.78
C GLU A 99 2.33 4.80 -18.47
N LYS A 100 1.63 3.70 -18.75
CA LYS A 100 0.25 3.52 -18.30
C LYS A 100 0.25 2.94 -16.89
N LEU A 101 -0.39 3.66 -15.95
CA LEU A 101 -0.52 3.16 -14.59
C LEU A 101 -1.52 1.99 -14.53
N GLU A 102 -1.10 0.89 -13.92
CA GLU A 102 -1.99 -0.22 -13.57
C GLU A 102 -3.05 0.24 -12.54
N PRO A 103 -4.21 -0.44 -12.41
CA PRO A 103 -5.30 -0.02 -11.53
C PRO A 103 -4.84 0.28 -10.09
N LYS A 104 -3.98 -0.56 -9.53
CA LYS A 104 -3.39 -0.34 -8.20
C LYS A 104 -2.66 1.01 -8.11
N HIS A 105 -1.85 1.32 -9.11
CA HIS A 105 -1.06 2.56 -9.16
C HIS A 105 -1.91 3.79 -9.47
N GLN A 106 -3.00 3.65 -10.26
CA GLN A 106 -3.97 4.72 -10.46
C GLN A 106 -4.59 5.15 -9.13
N PHE A 107 -5.04 4.18 -8.31
CA PHE A 107 -5.60 4.45 -6.99
C PHE A 107 -4.61 5.17 -6.06
N TYR A 108 -3.38 4.67 -5.95
CA TYR A 108 -2.37 5.32 -5.08
C TYR A 108 -1.95 6.69 -5.60
N TYR A 109 -1.85 6.89 -6.91
CA TYR A 109 -1.59 8.21 -7.51
C TYR A 109 -2.70 9.21 -7.17
N ALA A 110 -3.95 8.79 -7.28
CA ALA A 110 -5.09 9.64 -6.90
C ALA A 110 -5.06 10.03 -5.41
N ARG A 111 -4.63 9.12 -4.53
CA ARG A 111 -4.44 9.43 -3.10
C ARG A 111 -3.31 10.45 -2.88
N GLU A 112 -2.20 10.34 -3.61
CA GLU A 112 -1.14 11.35 -3.53
C GLU A 112 -1.66 12.71 -4.00
N LEU A 113 -2.41 12.78 -5.10
CA LEU A 113 -3.07 14.00 -5.56
C LEU A 113 -3.99 14.59 -4.49
N TYR A 114 -4.81 13.76 -3.83
CA TYR A 114 -5.67 14.18 -2.73
C TYR A 114 -4.86 14.76 -1.56
N TYR A 115 -3.79 14.10 -1.12
CA TYR A 115 -2.94 14.57 -0.03
C TYR A 115 -2.19 15.87 -0.34
N HIS A 116 -2.02 16.18 -1.64
CA HIS A 116 -1.47 17.46 -2.14
C HIS A 116 -2.55 18.47 -2.52
N GLU A 117 -3.80 18.25 -2.11
CA GLU A 117 -4.94 19.14 -2.35
C GLU A 117 -5.26 19.40 -3.83
N ARG A 118 -4.77 18.53 -4.71
CA ARG A 118 -5.06 18.56 -6.15
C ARG A 118 -6.37 17.81 -6.44
N PHE A 119 -7.46 18.30 -5.84
CA PHE A 119 -8.73 17.58 -5.81
C PHE A 119 -9.33 17.34 -7.20
N SER A 120 -9.24 18.31 -8.11
CA SER A 120 -9.77 18.15 -9.47
C SER A 120 -9.03 17.05 -10.25
N ASP A 121 -7.71 16.98 -10.12
CA ASP A 121 -6.91 15.93 -10.74
C ASP A 121 -7.20 14.57 -10.11
N ALA A 122 -7.33 14.52 -8.78
CA ALA A 122 -7.69 13.31 -8.04
C ALA A 122 -9.06 12.75 -8.49
N ILE A 123 -10.06 13.62 -8.69
CA ILE A 123 -11.39 13.21 -9.20
C ILE A 123 -11.24 12.46 -10.53
N GLN A 124 -10.52 13.03 -11.49
CA GLN A 124 -10.34 12.41 -12.81
C GLN A 124 -9.71 11.03 -12.72
N VAL A 125 -8.66 10.90 -11.90
CA VAL A 125 -7.94 9.62 -11.75
C VAL A 125 -8.80 8.60 -11.01
N LEU A 126 -9.52 8.99 -9.95
CA LEU A 126 -10.42 8.11 -9.21
C LEU A 126 -11.59 7.61 -10.06
N GLU A 127 -12.19 8.49 -10.86
CA GLU A 127 -13.26 8.10 -11.78
C GLU A 127 -12.78 7.10 -12.82
N ASN A 128 -11.58 7.29 -13.37
CA ASN A 128 -10.98 6.34 -14.31
C ASN A 128 -10.71 5.01 -13.62
N PHE A 129 -10.11 5.01 -12.43
CA PHE A 129 -9.85 3.81 -11.65
C PHE A 129 -11.15 3.01 -11.36
N LEU A 130 -12.24 3.69 -11.00
CA LEU A 130 -13.53 3.03 -10.72
C LEU A 130 -14.18 2.35 -11.95
N ARG A 131 -13.70 2.65 -13.16
CA ARG A 131 -14.10 1.97 -14.40
C ARG A 131 -13.23 0.75 -14.72
N GLU A 132 -12.06 0.62 -14.08
CA GLU A 132 -11.18 -0.51 -14.32
C GLU A 132 -11.81 -1.81 -13.79
N PRO A 133 -11.93 -2.86 -14.63
CA PRO A 133 -12.56 -4.12 -14.21
C PRO A 133 -11.71 -4.83 -13.15
N ASP A 134 -10.39 -4.77 -13.26
CA ASP A 134 -9.44 -5.51 -12.42
C ASP A 134 -9.00 -4.74 -11.17
N GLY A 135 -9.65 -3.63 -10.85
CA GLY A 135 -9.39 -2.87 -9.64
C GLY A 135 -9.80 -3.67 -8.40
N TRP A 136 -8.86 -3.80 -7.43
CA TRP A 136 -9.14 -4.49 -6.17
C TRP A 136 -10.31 -3.82 -5.43
N ILE A 137 -11.23 -4.65 -4.90
CA ILE A 137 -12.54 -4.20 -4.41
C ILE A 137 -12.42 -3.22 -3.24
N GLU A 138 -11.52 -3.49 -2.28
CA GLU A 138 -11.29 -2.58 -1.16
C GLU A 138 -10.72 -1.23 -1.61
N ASN A 139 -9.89 -1.23 -2.65
CA ASN A 139 -9.42 0.02 -3.25
C ASN A 139 -10.57 0.78 -3.94
N LYS A 140 -11.56 0.08 -4.50
CA LYS A 140 -12.75 0.72 -5.09
C LYS A 140 -13.64 1.35 -4.03
N ILE A 141 -13.82 0.69 -2.89
CA ILE A 141 -14.56 1.25 -1.74
C ILE A 141 -13.84 2.51 -1.24
N ASP A 142 -12.54 2.41 -0.99
CA ASP A 142 -11.70 3.55 -0.55
C ASP A 142 -11.67 4.68 -1.59
N ALA A 143 -11.67 4.35 -2.88
CA ALA A 143 -11.73 5.34 -3.96
C ALA A 143 -13.05 6.12 -3.95
N CYS A 144 -14.16 5.47 -3.68
CA CYS A 144 -15.45 6.13 -3.52
C CYS A 144 -15.43 7.14 -2.36
N LEU A 145 -14.83 6.78 -1.23
CA LEU A 145 -14.66 7.68 -0.09
C LEU A 145 -13.78 8.89 -0.45
N HIS A 146 -12.60 8.67 -1.05
CA HIS A 146 -11.71 9.75 -1.46
C HIS A 146 -12.34 10.65 -2.52
N LEU A 147 -13.08 10.06 -3.46
CA LEU A 147 -13.82 10.80 -4.48
C LEU A 147 -14.90 11.69 -3.86
N SER A 148 -15.62 11.17 -2.85
CA SER A 148 -16.60 11.97 -2.09
C SER A 148 -15.94 13.17 -1.42
N TYR A 149 -14.79 12.98 -0.76
CA TYR A 149 -14.04 14.09 -0.16
C TYR A 149 -13.58 15.11 -1.19
N CYS A 150 -13.06 14.66 -2.35
CA CYS A 150 -12.62 15.56 -3.41
C CYS A 150 -13.77 16.40 -3.96
N TYR A 151 -14.94 15.79 -4.19
CA TYR A 151 -16.13 16.50 -4.63
C TYR A 151 -16.63 17.52 -3.59
N ASP A 152 -16.63 17.15 -2.30
CA ASP A 152 -17.03 18.09 -1.25
C ASP A 152 -16.06 19.29 -1.19
N ARG A 153 -14.74 19.04 -1.27
CA ARG A 153 -13.71 20.10 -1.29
C ARG A 153 -13.77 21.00 -2.53
N THR A 154 -14.36 20.53 -3.61
CA THR A 154 -14.61 21.31 -4.84
C THR A 154 -16.03 21.88 -4.93
N GLY A 155 -16.85 21.77 -3.87
CA GLY A 155 -18.19 22.35 -3.78
C GLY A 155 -19.29 21.55 -4.51
N GLN A 156 -18.99 20.32 -4.93
CA GLN A 156 -19.88 19.45 -5.71
C GLN A 156 -20.60 18.44 -4.81
N ARG A 157 -21.44 18.92 -3.89
CA ARG A 157 -22.07 18.11 -2.83
C ARG A 157 -22.90 16.94 -3.33
N GLU A 158 -23.67 17.11 -4.40
CA GLU A 158 -24.49 16.03 -4.98
C GLU A 158 -23.59 14.88 -5.48
N HIS A 159 -22.51 15.21 -6.19
CA HIS A 159 -21.53 14.23 -6.65
C HIS A 159 -20.82 13.55 -5.46
N ALA A 160 -20.53 14.28 -4.39
CA ALA A 160 -19.94 13.71 -3.17
C ALA A 160 -20.86 12.63 -2.56
N MET A 161 -22.15 12.90 -2.45
CA MET A 161 -23.13 11.92 -1.95
C MET A 161 -23.27 10.72 -2.88
N MET A 162 -23.30 10.95 -4.19
CA MET A 162 -23.34 9.86 -5.18
C MET A 162 -22.09 8.98 -5.11
N ALA A 163 -20.90 9.57 -4.98
CA ALA A 163 -19.66 8.84 -4.86
C ALA A 163 -19.65 7.97 -3.58
N LEU A 164 -20.09 8.53 -2.45
CA LEU A 164 -20.15 7.81 -1.18
C LEU A 164 -21.13 6.63 -1.25
N THR A 165 -22.33 6.84 -1.78
CA THR A 165 -23.33 5.76 -1.91
C THR A 165 -22.92 4.69 -2.90
N LYS A 166 -22.11 5.03 -3.91
CA LYS A 166 -21.56 4.05 -4.87
C LYS A 166 -20.72 2.96 -4.20
N SER A 167 -20.10 3.23 -3.04
CA SER A 167 -19.30 2.23 -2.33
C SER A 167 -20.11 0.98 -1.98
N PHE A 168 -21.41 1.10 -1.71
CA PHE A 168 -22.30 -0.04 -1.42
C PHE A 168 -22.48 -1.03 -2.59
N VAL A 169 -22.08 -0.65 -3.79
CA VAL A 169 -22.10 -1.58 -4.95
C VAL A 169 -20.95 -2.60 -4.84
N TYR A 170 -19.93 -2.27 -4.07
CA TYR A 170 -18.71 -3.10 -3.91
C TYR A 170 -18.68 -3.88 -2.59
N ASP A 171 -19.62 -3.64 -1.67
CA ASP A 171 -19.69 -4.28 -0.34
C ASP A 171 -20.38 -5.66 -0.36
#